data_6573489a268884855d009d83b2231fe1
#
_entry.id   6573489a268884855d009d83b2231fe1
#
_cell.length_a   1.000
_cell.length_b   1.000
_cell.length_c   1.000
_cell.angle_alpha   90.00
_cell.angle_beta   90.00
_cell.angle_gamma   90.00
#
_symmetry.space_group_name_H-M   'P 1'
#
loop_
_entity.id
_entity.type
_entity.pdbx_description
1 polymer ?
#
loop_
_entity_poly.entity_id
_entity_poly.type
_entity_poly.pdbx_seq_one_letter_code
_entity_poly.pdbx_strand_id
1 'polypeptide(L)'
;MCSQQNISSKQINENLDIGAFAGSSEDKSLLKGNVFAIKSYTSDSNQKRSKDDKTFEGKTLHLTNHTIYRKDGRKSFQKEISESGSSTSKYYYNESSGNLILKESQYDRECGKSQYSSWFFYDKNQIISEEINLEKNEAKTSLSNYTKYKIEDSANQKKITVSHIGSDSLSDPDKTYIFNQKNLTKISPLYQSKVQKLSLLNSIYKPYEIENYVVEGRKVYFKYDKKGHLISEIWYNEKGLENKTEFTYNDDYTEMIESQYHLRGIEISSKNYKKYDQYGNVTFDQTKYYDGSIGSIEEFEYQYDKEGNWIVKKRFYSEANNGIIGKKKLTTVEIREIEYYTKDSQQKSAELPKMPEIIDEIRKNLPKIAKENDSYLNEKKRAIETNSYDEEITLKESDDIKNFTPKYWELKEIAYGNLDEDENDEAAAVYEMPSVDREDAEQVLAIYKKQNGKWKITRQTSAPLLSSQSGGMMGNPFNGISISKKSIVIDHFGGSRDKWEYTHRYRFQNGDWYLIGASVSFGAPCDHWVKFDYNISTGDATYQKTVENCENGEKKVVQSQKLNKKITPPKMDAVTPGDSTFKFPNVKNEIYY
;
A
#
# COMPACT_ATOMS: atom_id res chain seq x y z
N MET A 1 5.42 -17.54 -3.79
CA MET A 1 6.56 -16.83 -4.38
C MET A 1 6.53 -15.43 -3.81
N CYS A 2 7.57 -15.06 -3.10
CA CYS A 2 7.67 -13.70 -2.57
C CYS A 2 8.13 -12.80 -3.72
N SER A 3 7.22 -12.04 -4.31
CA SER A 3 7.64 -10.82 -4.97
C SER A 3 8.29 -9.96 -3.88
N GLN A 4 9.54 -9.55 -4.06
CA GLN A 4 10.04 -8.38 -3.36
C GLN A 4 9.13 -7.24 -3.81
N GLN A 5 8.04 -7.00 -3.08
CA GLN A 5 7.52 -5.66 -3.04
C GLN A 5 8.65 -4.84 -2.45
N ASN A 6 9.49 -4.27 -3.31
CA ASN A 6 10.10 -3.02 -3.00
C ASN A 6 8.93 -2.18 -2.48
N ILE A 7 8.95 -1.88 -1.19
CA ILE A 7 8.18 -0.77 -0.67
C ILE A 7 8.79 0.39 -1.44
N SER A 8 8.20 0.71 -2.59
CA SER A 8 8.65 1.81 -3.39
C SER A 8 8.64 3.02 -2.47
N SER A 9 9.59 3.92 -2.64
CA SER A 9 9.57 5.27 -2.07
C SER A 9 8.17 5.90 -2.15
N LYS A 10 7.35 5.51 -3.10
CA LYS A 10 5.92 5.79 -3.23
C LYS A 10 5.05 5.38 -2.03
N GLN A 11 5.28 4.20 -1.40
CA GLN A 11 4.51 3.83 -0.18
C GLN A 11 4.96 4.61 1.06
N ILE A 12 6.21 5.06 1.10
CA ILE A 12 6.70 5.97 2.15
C ILE A 12 6.24 7.40 1.83
N ASN A 13 6.16 7.81 0.57
CA ASN A 13 5.71 9.13 0.14
C ASN A 13 4.18 9.28 0.16
N GLU A 14 3.41 8.24 -0.08
CA GLU A 14 1.96 8.22 0.18
C GLU A 14 1.64 8.42 1.67
N ASN A 15 2.59 8.18 2.57
CA ASN A 15 2.48 8.53 3.98
C ASN A 15 2.66 10.03 4.28
N LEU A 16 3.12 10.83 3.33
CA LEU A 16 3.16 12.30 3.44
C LEU A 16 1.94 12.96 2.80
N ASP A 17 1.15 12.23 2.03
CA ASP A 17 -0.19 12.66 1.69
C ASP A 17 -0.98 12.82 3.00
N ILE A 18 -1.53 14.01 3.21
CA ILE A 18 -2.28 14.40 4.43
C ILE A 18 -3.41 13.39 4.76
N GLY A 19 -3.82 12.57 3.79
CA GLY A 19 -4.70 11.42 3.96
C GLY A 19 -4.05 10.13 4.48
N ALA A 20 -2.76 9.95 4.32
CA ALA A 20 -2.06 8.68 4.59
C ALA A 20 -1.35 8.59 5.95
N PHE A 21 -1.26 9.69 6.70
CA PHE A 21 -0.83 9.68 8.12
C PHE A 21 -1.82 8.99 9.06
N ALA A 22 -2.91 8.52 8.54
CA ALA A 22 -3.81 7.60 9.22
C ALA A 22 -3.31 6.16 9.18
N GLY A 23 -2.07 5.94 9.50
CA GLY A 23 -1.69 4.63 9.97
C GLY A 23 -2.60 4.27 11.15
N SER A 24 -3.16 3.08 11.14
CA SER A 24 -4.02 2.41 12.10
C SER A 24 -3.55 2.44 13.56
N SER A 25 -2.85 3.45 13.98
CA SER A 25 -2.45 3.63 15.36
C SER A 25 -3.62 4.23 16.09
N GLU A 26 -4.25 3.43 16.92
CA GLU A 26 -5.03 3.97 18.01
C GLU A 26 -4.17 4.97 18.74
N ASP A 27 -4.45 6.22 18.51
CA ASP A 27 -3.78 7.28 19.21
C ASP A 27 -4.19 7.17 20.68
N LYS A 28 -3.23 7.21 21.58
CA LYS A 28 -3.51 7.24 23.02
C LYS A 28 -4.43 8.38 23.41
N SER A 29 -4.58 9.42 22.59
CA SER A 29 -5.56 10.49 22.84
C SER A 29 -7.01 9.97 22.96
N LEU A 30 -7.33 8.79 22.39
CA LEU A 30 -8.61 8.12 22.51
C LEU A 30 -8.67 7.14 23.70
N LEU A 31 -7.52 6.83 24.31
CA LEU A 31 -7.45 5.93 25.46
C LEU A 31 -7.59 6.70 26.76
N LYS A 32 -8.39 6.17 27.66
CA LYS A 32 -8.62 6.77 28.99
C LYS A 32 -7.70 6.13 30.03
N GLY A 33 -7.29 6.92 31.01
CA GLY A 33 -6.39 6.48 32.07
C GLY A 33 -4.92 6.40 31.63
N ASN A 34 -4.07 5.95 32.56
CA ASN A 34 -2.63 5.80 32.33
C ASN A 34 -2.30 4.43 31.74
N VAL A 35 -2.60 4.24 30.46
CA VAL A 35 -2.36 2.97 29.77
C VAL A 35 -0.86 2.70 29.64
N PHE A 36 -0.45 1.50 30.06
CA PHE A 36 0.92 0.98 29.89
C PHE A 36 1.06 0.16 28.62
N ALA A 37 0.17 -0.83 28.42
CA ALA A 37 0.25 -1.70 27.26
C ALA A 37 -1.14 -2.11 26.77
N ILE A 38 -1.22 -2.41 25.46
CA ILE A 38 -2.40 -2.97 24.82
C ILE A 38 -1.97 -4.16 23.96
N LYS A 39 -2.65 -5.27 24.12
CA LYS A 39 -2.64 -6.38 23.17
C LYS A 39 -4.01 -6.49 22.51
N SER A 40 -4.05 -6.47 21.18
CA SER A 40 -5.28 -6.57 20.40
C SER A 40 -5.32 -7.90 19.65
N TYR A 41 -6.48 -8.53 19.66
CA TYR A 41 -6.74 -9.83 19.04
C TYR A 41 -7.97 -9.74 18.15
N THR A 42 -7.98 -10.44 17.00
CA THR A 42 -9.13 -10.50 16.10
C THR A 42 -9.47 -11.93 15.67
N SER A 43 -10.74 -12.17 15.42
CA SER A 43 -11.22 -13.42 14.79
C SER A 43 -11.19 -13.37 13.26
N ASP A 44 -10.93 -12.20 12.69
CA ASP A 44 -10.89 -11.97 11.24
C ASP A 44 -9.43 -12.01 10.77
N SER A 45 -8.86 -13.22 10.79
CA SER A 45 -7.49 -13.43 10.33
C SER A 45 -7.31 -14.88 9.90
N ASN A 46 -6.71 -15.07 8.73
CA ASN A 46 -6.29 -16.38 8.22
C ASN A 46 -4.91 -16.80 8.74
N GLN A 47 -4.43 -16.17 9.80
CA GLN A 47 -3.13 -16.48 10.40
C GLN A 47 -3.06 -17.94 10.88
N LYS A 48 -1.87 -18.54 10.78
CA LYS A 48 -1.60 -19.84 11.39
C LYS A 48 -1.70 -19.71 12.92
N ARG A 49 -2.25 -20.74 13.57
CA ARG A 49 -2.35 -20.77 15.04
C ARG A 49 -1.00 -20.50 15.70
N SER A 50 -1.03 -19.61 16.69
CA SER A 50 0.11 -19.19 17.50
C SER A 50 -0.14 -19.58 18.97
N LYS A 51 0.96 -19.67 19.75
CA LYS A 51 0.88 -19.80 21.22
C LYS A 51 0.23 -18.60 21.93
N ASP A 52 0.21 -17.45 21.25
CA ASP A 52 -0.35 -16.21 21.78
C ASP A 52 -1.85 -16.06 21.47
N ASP A 53 -2.44 -17.01 20.71
CA ASP A 53 -3.86 -17.00 20.35
C ASP A 53 -4.75 -17.24 21.57
N LYS A 54 -5.96 -16.68 21.50
CA LYS A 54 -6.99 -16.80 22.53
C LYS A 54 -8.27 -17.41 21.99
N THR A 55 -9.14 -17.83 22.89
CA THR A 55 -10.48 -18.27 22.56
C THR A 55 -11.49 -17.37 23.26
N PHE A 56 -12.46 -16.87 22.53
CA PHE A 56 -13.56 -16.06 23.05
C PHE A 56 -14.87 -16.47 22.37
N GLU A 57 -15.88 -16.83 23.16
CA GLU A 57 -17.19 -17.31 22.67
C GLU A 57 -17.08 -18.37 21.57
N GLY A 58 -16.15 -19.31 21.71
CA GLY A 58 -15.90 -20.41 20.77
C GLY A 58 -15.12 -20.05 19.50
N LYS A 59 -14.75 -18.78 19.31
CA LYS A 59 -13.89 -18.32 18.21
C LYS A 59 -12.44 -18.27 18.62
N THR A 60 -11.53 -18.67 17.74
CA THR A 60 -10.09 -18.40 17.89
C THR A 60 -9.81 -16.95 17.53
N LEU A 61 -9.06 -16.27 18.37
CA LEU A 61 -8.65 -14.89 18.18
C LEU A 61 -7.13 -14.83 18.06
N HIS A 62 -6.64 -14.27 16.98
CA HIS A 62 -5.22 -14.13 16.69
C HIS A 62 -4.70 -12.79 17.20
N LEU A 63 -3.51 -12.80 17.83
CA LEU A 63 -2.84 -11.56 18.22
C LEU A 63 -2.45 -10.78 16.97
N THR A 64 -2.95 -9.55 16.84
CA THR A 64 -2.65 -8.67 15.69
C THR A 64 -1.78 -7.49 16.06
N ASN A 65 -1.86 -7.02 17.31
CA ASN A 65 -1.09 -5.86 17.76
C ASN A 65 -0.68 -5.99 19.23
N HIS A 66 0.53 -5.53 19.54
CA HIS A 66 1.00 -5.32 20.90
C HIS A 66 1.72 -3.97 20.96
N THR A 67 1.15 -3.00 21.65
CA THR A 67 1.70 -1.64 21.81
C THR A 67 2.02 -1.38 23.27
N ILE A 68 3.20 -0.83 23.54
CA ILE A 68 3.62 -0.37 24.87
C ILE A 68 3.79 1.14 24.82
N TYR A 69 3.24 1.83 25.81
CA TYR A 69 3.25 3.28 25.94
C TYR A 69 4.18 3.73 27.06
N ARG A 70 4.71 4.92 26.93
CA ARG A 70 5.36 5.69 27.99
C ARG A 70 4.30 6.32 28.91
N LYS A 71 4.69 6.76 30.09
CA LYS A 71 3.79 7.50 31.01
C LYS A 71 3.20 8.76 30.39
N ASP A 72 3.96 9.43 29.51
CA ASP A 72 3.53 10.62 28.76
C ASP A 72 2.58 10.31 27.60
N GLY A 73 2.29 9.05 27.37
CA GLY A 73 1.33 8.62 26.37
C GLY A 73 1.90 8.26 25.00
N ARG A 74 3.17 8.47 24.79
CA ARG A 74 3.81 8.12 23.51
C ARG A 74 4.14 6.64 23.45
N LYS A 75 4.16 6.07 22.23
CA LYS A 75 4.56 4.68 22.03
C LYS A 75 6.04 4.51 22.34
N SER A 76 6.42 3.46 23.05
CA SER A 76 7.81 3.02 23.22
C SER A 76 8.12 1.79 22.37
N PHE A 77 7.10 0.97 22.12
CA PHE A 77 7.20 -0.27 21.37
C PHE A 77 5.87 -0.56 20.67
N GLN A 78 5.95 -1.16 19.46
CA GLN A 78 4.79 -1.69 18.74
C GLN A 78 5.20 -2.95 17.99
N LYS A 79 4.39 -3.99 18.08
CA LYS A 79 4.48 -5.19 17.25
C LYS A 79 3.14 -5.37 16.54
N GLU A 80 3.19 -5.50 15.23
CA GLU A 80 2.03 -5.80 14.39
C GLU A 80 2.24 -7.18 13.75
N ILE A 81 1.17 -7.95 13.65
CA ILE A 81 1.19 -9.31 13.11
C ILE A 81 0.06 -9.39 12.07
N SER A 82 0.41 -9.87 10.87
CA SER A 82 -0.51 -10.08 9.76
C SER A 82 -0.30 -11.46 9.14
N GLU A 83 -1.11 -11.81 8.16
CA GLU A 83 -0.95 -13.07 7.39
C GLU A 83 0.40 -13.15 6.67
N SER A 84 0.94 -12.01 6.21
CA SER A 84 2.20 -11.91 5.47
C SER A 84 3.45 -11.83 6.34
N GLY A 85 3.30 -11.79 7.68
CA GLY A 85 4.43 -11.72 8.61
C GLY A 85 4.20 -10.78 9.79
N SER A 86 5.28 -10.28 10.37
CA SER A 86 5.21 -9.34 11.50
C SER A 86 6.14 -8.16 11.33
N SER A 87 5.76 -7.04 11.93
CA SER A 87 6.64 -5.89 12.11
C SER A 87 6.83 -5.57 13.59
N THR A 88 8.00 -5.06 13.92
CA THR A 88 8.32 -4.59 15.27
C THR A 88 8.95 -3.20 15.17
N SER A 89 8.42 -2.24 15.92
CA SER A 89 8.97 -0.87 15.98
C SER A 89 9.31 -0.49 17.41
N LYS A 90 10.45 0.16 17.59
CA LYS A 90 10.90 0.77 18.86
C LYS A 90 11.03 2.27 18.66
N TYR A 91 10.66 3.05 19.66
CA TYR A 91 10.64 4.50 19.61
C TYR A 91 11.48 5.09 20.74
N TYR A 92 12.38 6.00 20.38
CA TYR A 92 13.31 6.64 21.30
C TYR A 92 13.09 8.15 21.29
N TYR A 93 12.99 8.74 22.45
CA TYR A 93 12.62 10.15 22.61
C TYR A 93 13.69 10.92 23.37
N ASN A 94 13.79 12.20 23.08
CA ASN A 94 14.49 13.13 23.93
C ASN A 94 13.69 13.34 25.22
N GLU A 95 14.30 13.06 26.36
CA GLU A 95 13.60 13.10 27.67
C GLU A 95 13.17 14.51 28.07
N SER A 96 13.92 15.55 27.67
CA SER A 96 13.63 16.95 28.02
C SER A 96 12.59 17.58 27.10
N SER A 97 12.69 17.41 25.80
CA SER A 97 11.75 17.97 24.82
C SER A 97 10.56 17.05 24.52
N GLY A 98 10.76 15.76 24.73
CA GLY A 98 9.80 14.73 24.35
C GLY A 98 9.73 14.43 22.86
N ASN A 99 10.63 14.98 22.05
CA ASN A 99 10.66 14.75 20.61
C ASN A 99 11.16 13.33 20.29
N LEU A 100 10.58 12.71 19.26
CA LEU A 100 11.04 11.43 18.73
C LEU A 100 12.40 11.63 18.06
N ILE A 101 13.42 10.91 18.50
CA ILE A 101 14.77 11.00 17.94
C ILE A 101 15.01 9.87 16.94
N LEU A 102 14.53 8.67 17.27
CA LEU A 102 14.78 7.47 16.48
C LEU A 102 13.55 6.55 16.52
N LYS A 103 13.20 6.01 15.36
CA LYS A 103 12.32 4.86 15.23
C LYS A 103 13.10 3.74 14.54
N GLU A 104 13.26 2.61 15.21
CA GLU A 104 13.76 1.39 14.60
C GLU A 104 12.58 0.50 14.22
N SER A 105 12.60 -0.04 13.01
CA SER A 105 11.58 -0.97 12.52
C SER A 105 12.24 -2.22 11.94
N GLN A 106 11.72 -3.37 12.32
CA GLN A 106 12.11 -4.67 11.77
C GLN A 106 10.87 -5.34 11.20
N TYR A 107 10.99 -5.81 9.98
CA TYR A 107 9.97 -6.60 9.29
C TYR A 107 10.45 -8.03 9.15
N ASP A 108 9.61 -8.98 9.51
CA ASP A 108 9.84 -10.42 9.37
C ASP A 108 8.70 -10.98 8.51
N ARG A 109 8.98 -11.21 7.24
CA ARG A 109 8.02 -11.67 6.22
C ARG A 109 8.46 -13.02 5.67
N GLU A 110 7.56 -13.74 5.01
CA GLU A 110 7.89 -15.02 4.35
C GLU A 110 9.06 -14.92 3.38
N CYS A 111 9.25 -13.73 2.76
CA CYS A 111 10.32 -13.44 1.81
C CYS A 111 11.63 -12.92 2.42
N GLY A 112 11.72 -12.76 3.75
CA GLY A 112 12.94 -12.34 4.41
C GLY A 112 12.74 -11.28 5.48
N LYS A 113 13.88 -10.84 6.04
CA LYS A 113 13.94 -9.83 7.10
C LYS A 113 14.52 -8.55 6.57
N SER A 114 13.90 -7.43 6.91
CA SER A 114 14.43 -6.10 6.64
C SER A 114 14.41 -5.25 7.91
N GLN A 115 15.39 -4.37 8.04
CA GLN A 115 15.54 -3.46 9.18
C GLN A 115 15.67 -2.03 8.67
N TYR A 116 14.97 -1.12 9.31
CA TYR A 116 14.99 0.30 9.00
C TYR A 116 15.20 1.10 10.27
N SER A 117 15.87 2.24 10.14
CA SER A 117 15.99 3.22 11.21
C SER A 117 15.68 4.62 10.67
N SER A 118 14.71 5.30 11.28
CA SER A 118 14.34 6.67 10.97
C SER A 118 14.88 7.60 12.05
N TRP A 119 15.78 8.47 11.68
CA TRP A 119 16.41 9.46 12.56
C TRP A 119 15.77 10.82 12.33
N PHE A 120 15.32 11.47 13.41
CA PHE A 120 14.61 12.73 13.39
C PHE A 120 15.46 13.84 14.01
N PHE A 121 15.58 14.95 13.32
CA PHE A 121 16.36 16.11 13.76
C PHE A 121 15.46 17.34 13.86
N TYR A 122 15.78 18.18 14.80
CA TYR A 122 14.97 19.34 15.17
C TYR A 122 15.82 20.61 15.16
N ASP A 123 15.21 21.72 14.81
CA ASP A 123 15.84 23.03 14.89
C ASP A 123 15.93 23.53 16.35
N LYS A 124 16.47 24.73 16.54
CA LYS A 124 16.58 25.39 17.84
C LYS A 124 15.23 25.63 18.56
N ASN A 125 14.15 25.65 17.80
CA ASN A 125 12.79 25.84 18.30
C ASN A 125 12.09 24.50 18.58
N GLN A 126 12.79 23.39 18.52
CA GLN A 126 12.27 22.02 18.67
C GLN A 126 11.25 21.64 17.58
N ILE A 127 11.35 22.23 16.39
CA ILE A 127 10.54 21.91 15.22
C ILE A 127 11.36 20.97 14.33
N ILE A 128 10.71 19.94 13.80
CA ILE A 128 11.38 18.98 12.92
C ILE A 128 11.98 19.69 11.69
N SER A 129 13.23 19.40 11.42
CA SER A 129 13.98 19.99 10.29
C SER A 129 14.42 18.93 9.28
N GLU A 130 14.72 17.71 9.74
CA GLU A 130 15.20 16.63 8.89
C GLU A 130 14.72 15.27 9.40
N GLU A 131 14.53 14.35 8.47
CA GLU A 131 14.32 12.92 8.72
C GLU A 131 15.24 12.13 7.79
N ILE A 132 16.02 11.21 8.35
CA ILE A 132 16.94 10.33 7.60
C ILE A 132 16.53 8.90 7.84
N ASN A 133 16.10 8.24 6.79
CA ASN A 133 15.71 6.84 6.82
C ASN A 133 16.82 5.97 6.25
N LEU A 134 17.33 5.05 7.07
CA LEU A 134 18.35 4.09 6.71
C LEU A 134 17.74 2.70 6.61
N GLU A 135 18.12 1.97 5.60
CA GLU A 135 17.88 0.53 5.47
C GLU A 135 19.14 -0.23 5.82
N LYS A 136 18.98 -1.28 6.60
CA LYS A 136 20.06 -2.21 6.97
C LYS A 136 19.73 -3.59 6.43
N ASN A 137 20.58 -4.09 5.55
CA ASN A 137 20.64 -5.49 5.16
C ASN A 137 21.84 -6.18 5.81
N GLU A 138 22.03 -7.48 5.58
CA GLU A 138 23.10 -8.28 6.23
C GLU A 138 24.51 -7.72 6.03
N ALA A 139 24.76 -7.03 4.92
CA ALA A 139 26.10 -6.59 4.52
C ALA A 139 26.34 -5.08 4.71
N LYS A 140 25.31 -4.24 4.68
CA LYS A 140 25.47 -2.79 4.58
C LYS A 140 24.29 -2.01 5.16
N THR A 141 24.58 -0.83 5.70
CA THR A 141 23.57 0.21 5.99
C THR A 141 23.64 1.24 4.88
N SER A 142 22.50 1.60 4.27
CA SER A 142 22.40 2.56 3.18
C SER A 142 21.27 3.55 3.42
N LEU A 143 21.32 4.70 2.75
CA LEU A 143 20.25 5.66 2.74
C LEU A 143 19.04 5.05 2.00
N SER A 144 17.89 5.02 2.65
CA SER A 144 16.61 4.70 2.02
C SER A 144 15.89 5.97 1.56
N ASN A 145 15.80 6.96 2.44
CA ASN A 145 15.17 8.24 2.13
C ASN A 145 15.71 9.35 3.04
N TYR A 146 15.82 10.55 2.49
CA TYR A 146 16.09 11.78 3.22
C TYR A 146 14.97 12.78 3.00
N THR A 147 14.45 13.34 4.07
CA THR A 147 13.40 14.35 4.03
C THR A 147 13.87 15.60 4.74
N LYS A 148 13.72 16.74 4.11
CA LYS A 148 13.99 18.06 4.69
C LYS A 148 12.70 18.85 4.82
N TYR A 149 12.53 19.50 5.96
CA TYR A 149 11.39 20.35 6.26
C TYR A 149 11.84 21.80 6.35
N LYS A 150 11.24 22.69 5.58
CA LYS A 150 11.37 24.13 5.73
C LYS A 150 10.05 24.69 6.20
N ILE A 151 10.03 25.31 7.38
CA ILE A 151 8.83 25.85 8.00
C ILE A 151 8.95 27.35 8.08
N GLU A 152 8.01 28.07 7.43
CA GLU A 152 7.89 29.52 7.44
C GLU A 152 6.59 29.85 8.17
N ASP A 153 6.71 30.52 9.32
CA ASP A 153 5.60 30.83 10.22
C ASP A 153 5.29 32.34 10.19
N SER A 154 4.02 32.68 10.02
CA SER A 154 3.50 34.03 10.12
C SER A 154 2.25 34.06 11.00
N ALA A 155 1.75 35.23 11.36
CA ALA A 155 0.68 35.38 12.35
C ALA A 155 -0.59 34.54 12.08
N ASN A 156 -0.94 34.34 10.80
CA ASN A 156 -2.16 33.61 10.41
C ASN A 156 -1.91 32.49 9.38
N GLN A 157 -0.64 32.24 9.05
CA GLN A 157 -0.32 31.26 8.01
C GLN A 157 0.99 30.55 8.35
N LYS A 158 1.03 29.26 8.10
CA LYS A 158 2.25 28.47 8.12
C LYS A 158 2.46 27.79 6.79
N LYS A 159 3.66 27.94 6.24
CA LYS A 159 4.07 27.27 5.01
C LYS A 159 5.10 26.22 5.37
N ILE A 160 4.86 24.98 4.96
CA ILE A 160 5.78 23.87 5.13
C ILE A 160 6.19 23.39 3.75
N THR A 161 7.47 23.47 3.44
CA THR A 161 8.03 22.88 2.24
C THR A 161 8.75 21.59 2.64
N VAL A 162 8.42 20.50 1.98
CA VAL A 162 8.96 19.17 2.22
C VAL A 162 9.72 18.73 0.97
N SER A 163 11.01 18.54 1.11
CA SER A 163 11.90 18.08 0.05
C SER A 163 12.33 16.66 0.32
N HIS A 164 12.21 15.76 -0.66
CA HIS A 164 12.60 14.36 -0.55
C HIS A 164 13.76 14.01 -1.48
N ILE A 165 14.67 13.18 -1.00
CA ILE A 165 15.72 12.57 -1.79
C ILE A 165 15.69 11.07 -1.47
N GLY A 166 15.22 10.24 -2.42
CA GLY A 166 15.16 8.78 -2.27
C GLY A 166 16.48 8.09 -2.61
N SER A 167 16.59 6.82 -2.26
CA SER A 167 17.72 5.95 -2.64
C SER A 167 17.81 5.72 -4.16
N ASP A 168 16.68 5.79 -4.84
CA ASP A 168 16.54 5.46 -6.26
C ASP A 168 16.79 6.66 -7.19
N SER A 169 17.45 7.69 -6.66
CA SER A 169 17.83 8.91 -7.40
C SER A 169 16.67 9.77 -7.91
N LEU A 170 15.44 9.44 -7.59
CA LEU A 170 14.28 10.24 -7.96
C LEU A 170 13.92 11.17 -6.80
N SER A 171 14.24 12.45 -6.91
CA SER A 171 13.66 13.46 -6.04
C SER A 171 12.23 13.70 -6.50
N ASP A 172 11.26 13.42 -5.63
CA ASP A 172 9.93 13.97 -5.85
C ASP A 172 10.03 15.50 -5.80
N PRO A 173 9.27 16.23 -6.61
CA PRO A 173 9.24 17.68 -6.54
C PRO A 173 8.87 18.14 -5.12
N ASP A 174 9.46 19.23 -4.67
CA ASP A 174 9.19 19.81 -3.35
C ASP A 174 7.69 20.01 -3.14
N LYS A 175 7.14 19.33 -2.13
CA LYS A 175 5.74 19.51 -1.76
C LYS A 175 5.58 20.71 -0.82
N THR A 176 4.73 21.64 -1.17
CA THR A 176 4.45 22.82 -0.36
C THR A 176 3.04 22.75 0.23
N TYR A 177 2.96 22.79 1.54
CA TYR A 177 1.72 22.84 2.31
C TYR A 177 1.57 24.25 2.90
N ILE A 178 0.42 24.88 2.67
CA ILE A 178 0.11 26.19 3.22
C ILE A 178 -1.13 26.05 4.10
N PHE A 179 -0.98 26.30 5.39
CA PHE A 179 -2.05 26.21 6.37
C PHE A 179 -2.45 27.62 6.82
N ASN A 180 -3.74 27.89 6.75
CA ASN A 180 -4.33 29.09 7.31
C ASN A 180 -5.04 28.70 8.62
N GLN A 181 -4.75 29.44 9.68
CA GLN A 181 -5.20 29.14 11.04
C GLN A 181 -6.53 29.80 11.35
N LYS A 182 -7.32 29.11 12.16
CA LYS A 182 -8.51 29.64 12.80
C LYS A 182 -8.48 29.32 14.30
N ASN A 183 -8.74 30.30 15.13
CA ASN A 183 -8.85 30.10 16.57
C ASN A 183 -10.16 29.37 16.92
N LEU A 184 -10.06 28.10 17.27
CA LEU A 184 -11.15 27.30 17.79
C LEU A 184 -10.92 26.99 19.27
N THR A 185 -11.92 27.22 20.09
CA THR A 185 -11.81 27.07 21.54
C THR A 185 -12.09 25.66 22.04
N LYS A 186 -12.69 24.77 21.23
CA LYS A 186 -13.05 23.41 21.63
C LYS A 186 -13.34 22.50 20.46
N ILE A 187 -12.86 21.23 20.49
CA ILE A 187 -13.17 20.18 19.53
C ILE A 187 -14.00 19.08 20.18
N SER A 188 -14.96 18.56 19.42
CA SER A 188 -15.72 17.37 19.81
C SER A 188 -14.85 16.10 19.77
N PRO A 189 -14.95 15.19 20.74
CA PRO A 189 -14.32 13.88 20.72
C PRO A 189 -14.65 13.06 19.46
N LEU A 190 -15.87 13.19 18.94
CA LEU A 190 -16.34 12.51 17.73
C LEU A 190 -15.53 12.89 16.47
N TYR A 191 -14.96 14.07 16.49
CA TYR A 191 -14.20 14.59 15.36
C TYR A 191 -12.68 14.37 15.49
N GLN A 192 -12.17 14.16 16.67
CA GLN A 192 -10.74 13.93 16.92
C GLN A 192 -10.17 12.83 16.02
N SER A 193 -10.92 11.74 15.79
CA SER A 193 -10.46 10.62 14.94
C SER A 193 -10.20 10.99 13.48
N LYS A 194 -10.96 11.95 12.93
CA LYS A 194 -10.79 12.40 11.53
C LYS A 194 -9.67 13.43 11.39
N VAL A 195 -9.53 14.29 12.38
CA VAL A 195 -8.51 15.34 12.42
C VAL A 195 -7.14 14.79 12.81
N GLN A 196 -7.09 13.71 13.57
CA GLN A 196 -5.85 12.98 13.90
C GLN A 196 -5.16 12.35 12.69
N LYS A 197 -5.84 12.24 11.56
CA LYS A 197 -5.23 11.84 10.29
C LYS A 197 -4.17 12.82 9.78
N LEU A 198 -4.07 14.01 10.35
CA LEU A 198 -3.01 15.00 10.10
C LEU A 198 -1.84 14.84 11.10
N SER A 199 -1.50 13.65 11.53
CA SER A 199 -0.72 13.38 12.73
C SER A 199 0.75 13.83 12.70
N LEU A 200 1.41 13.91 11.56
CA LEU A 200 2.77 14.48 11.51
C LEU A 200 2.74 16.00 11.72
N LEU A 201 1.69 16.62 11.26
CA LEU A 201 1.46 18.04 11.47
C LEU A 201 0.99 18.34 12.90
N ASN A 202 0.51 17.32 13.64
CA ASN A 202 0.13 17.45 15.04
C ASN A 202 1.30 17.78 15.96
N SER A 203 2.53 17.44 15.60
CA SER A 203 3.72 17.91 16.31
C SER A 203 4.01 19.39 16.04
N ILE A 204 3.47 19.94 14.94
CA ILE A 204 3.69 21.30 14.46
C ILE A 204 2.44 22.15 14.64
N TYR A 205 1.25 21.53 14.48
CA TYR A 205 -0.05 22.16 14.59
C TYR A 205 -1.04 21.35 15.39
N LYS A 206 -1.91 22.03 16.11
CA LYS A 206 -3.16 21.45 16.57
C LYS A 206 -4.13 21.42 15.39
N PRO A 207 -4.62 20.25 14.95
CA PRO A 207 -5.40 20.12 13.70
C PRO A 207 -6.67 20.99 13.63
N TYR A 208 -7.26 21.31 14.79
CA TYR A 208 -8.44 22.18 14.89
C TYR A 208 -8.17 23.67 14.70
N GLU A 209 -6.90 24.04 14.57
CA GLU A 209 -6.49 25.41 14.24
C GLU A 209 -6.42 25.63 12.72
N ILE A 210 -6.63 24.59 11.92
CA ILE A 210 -6.53 24.65 10.46
C ILE A 210 -7.90 25.00 9.89
N GLU A 211 -8.00 26.16 9.23
CA GLU A 211 -9.17 26.57 8.46
C GLU A 211 -9.11 26.05 7.02
N ASN A 212 -7.93 26.06 6.43
CA ASN A 212 -7.68 25.50 5.11
C ASN A 212 -6.19 25.21 4.91
N TYR A 213 -5.88 24.41 3.90
CA TYR A 213 -4.50 24.20 3.46
C TYR A 213 -4.40 24.08 1.94
N VAL A 214 -3.20 24.24 1.42
CA VAL A 214 -2.87 24.07 0.01
C VAL A 214 -1.70 23.09 -0.13
N VAL A 215 -1.84 22.12 -1.00
CA VAL A 215 -0.77 21.18 -1.37
C VAL A 215 -0.88 20.85 -2.85
N GLU A 216 0.22 20.89 -3.58
CA GLU A 216 0.30 20.51 -4.99
C GLU A 216 -0.81 21.12 -5.88
N GLY A 217 -1.09 22.41 -5.73
CA GLY A 217 -2.17 23.10 -6.45
C GLY A 217 -3.60 22.78 -5.97
N ARG A 218 -3.77 21.84 -5.04
CA ARG A 218 -5.06 21.56 -4.41
C ARG A 218 -5.26 22.46 -3.20
N LYS A 219 -6.46 23.02 -3.08
CA LYS A 219 -6.88 23.81 -1.92
C LYS A 219 -7.98 23.08 -1.18
N VAL A 220 -7.83 22.93 0.12
CA VAL A 220 -8.82 22.29 0.98
C VAL A 220 -9.34 23.29 2.00
N TYR A 221 -10.66 23.40 2.12
CA TYR A 221 -11.32 24.31 3.05
C TYR A 221 -12.16 23.51 4.04
N PHE A 222 -12.05 23.89 5.31
CA PHE A 222 -12.83 23.32 6.39
C PHE A 222 -13.80 24.36 6.95
N LYS A 223 -15.03 23.94 7.25
CA LYS A 223 -15.98 24.75 8.00
C LYS A 223 -16.39 24.01 9.27
N TYR A 224 -16.51 24.77 10.34
CA TYR A 224 -16.87 24.24 11.65
C TYR A 224 -18.10 24.95 12.19
N ASP A 225 -18.89 24.25 13.02
CA ASP A 225 -19.97 24.86 13.77
C ASP A 225 -19.43 25.68 14.96
N LYS A 226 -20.31 26.30 15.73
CA LYS A 226 -19.95 27.11 16.90
C LYS A 226 -19.33 26.29 18.04
N LYS A 227 -19.52 24.96 18.03
CA LYS A 227 -18.97 24.03 19.02
C LYS A 227 -17.66 23.38 18.56
N GLY A 228 -17.21 23.67 17.34
CA GLY A 228 -15.98 23.15 16.77
C GLY A 228 -16.10 21.82 16.05
N HIS A 229 -17.32 21.37 15.69
CA HIS A 229 -17.51 20.18 14.86
C HIS A 229 -17.35 20.54 13.39
N LEU A 230 -16.72 19.67 12.63
CA LEU A 230 -16.59 19.84 11.17
C LEU A 230 -17.96 19.69 10.52
N ILE A 231 -18.37 20.71 9.76
CA ILE A 231 -19.63 20.68 9.01
C ILE A 231 -19.42 20.67 7.49
N SER A 232 -18.22 20.99 7.00
CA SER A 232 -17.92 20.90 5.57
C SER A 232 -16.43 20.79 5.32
N GLU A 233 -16.08 19.96 4.35
CA GLU A 233 -14.74 19.80 3.77
C GLU A 233 -14.87 19.95 2.26
N ILE A 234 -14.10 20.86 1.64
CA ILE A 234 -14.22 21.19 0.22
C ILE A 234 -12.84 21.20 -0.42
N TRP A 235 -12.68 20.43 -1.47
CA TRP A 235 -11.44 20.27 -2.23
C TRP A 235 -11.53 20.95 -3.58
N TYR A 236 -10.53 21.76 -3.91
CA TYR A 236 -10.37 22.38 -5.22
C TYR A 236 -9.04 21.97 -5.82
N ASN A 237 -9.02 21.73 -7.12
CA ASN A 237 -7.81 21.62 -7.94
C ASN A 237 -7.76 22.75 -8.97
N GLU A 238 -6.80 22.71 -9.88
CA GLU A 238 -6.65 23.72 -10.95
C GLU A 238 -7.87 23.83 -11.89
N LYS A 239 -8.65 22.73 -12.01
CA LYS A 239 -9.86 22.66 -12.84
C LYS A 239 -11.13 23.11 -12.10
N GLY A 240 -11.02 23.48 -10.83
CA GLY A 240 -12.13 23.92 -9.99
C GLY A 240 -12.45 22.96 -8.84
N LEU A 241 -13.73 22.86 -8.47
CA LEU A 241 -14.20 22.00 -7.37
C LEU A 241 -13.97 20.53 -7.70
N GLU A 242 -13.17 19.84 -6.88
CA GLU A 242 -12.83 18.42 -7.04
C GLU A 242 -13.74 17.53 -6.22
N ASN A 243 -13.92 17.86 -4.95
CA ASN A 243 -14.73 17.08 -4.02
C ASN A 243 -15.35 17.97 -2.95
N LYS A 244 -16.52 17.58 -2.46
CA LYS A 244 -17.20 18.23 -1.33
C LYS A 244 -17.78 17.16 -0.42
N THR A 245 -17.58 17.34 0.88
CA THR A 245 -18.20 16.52 1.92
C THR A 245 -18.89 17.44 2.92
N GLU A 246 -20.13 17.17 3.26
CA GLU A 246 -20.87 17.88 4.30
C GLU A 246 -21.22 16.93 5.44
N PHE A 247 -21.17 17.46 6.66
CA PHE A 247 -21.49 16.73 7.89
C PHE A 247 -22.66 17.41 8.59
N THR A 248 -23.66 16.62 8.90
CA THR A 248 -24.84 17.07 9.68
C THR A 248 -24.94 16.22 10.93
N TYR A 249 -25.22 16.85 12.05
CA TYR A 249 -25.32 16.19 13.35
C TYR A 249 -26.72 16.41 13.93
N ASN A 250 -27.17 15.48 14.78
CA ASN A 250 -28.28 15.73 15.67
C ASN A 250 -27.86 16.65 16.84
N ASP A 251 -28.81 17.07 17.69
CA ASP A 251 -28.59 18.09 18.73
C ASP A 251 -27.57 17.68 19.79
N ASP A 252 -27.45 16.40 20.10
CA ASP A 252 -26.54 15.84 21.10
C ASP A 252 -25.24 15.25 20.49
N TYR A 253 -25.10 15.32 19.16
CA TYR A 253 -23.93 14.82 18.41
C TYR A 253 -23.69 13.31 18.53
N THR A 254 -24.71 12.54 18.85
CA THR A 254 -24.65 11.07 18.85
C THR A 254 -24.91 10.45 17.49
N GLU A 255 -25.43 11.23 16.55
CA GLU A 255 -25.66 10.82 15.16
C GLU A 255 -25.02 11.81 14.18
N MET A 256 -24.47 11.28 13.10
CA MET A 256 -23.85 12.06 12.02
C MET A 256 -24.29 11.53 10.67
N ILE A 257 -24.53 12.45 9.74
CA ILE A 257 -24.69 12.16 8.32
C ILE A 257 -23.54 12.82 7.58
N GLU A 258 -22.72 12.02 6.90
CA GLU A 258 -21.67 12.46 6.01
C GLU A 258 -22.21 12.38 4.57
N SER A 259 -22.40 13.51 3.92
CA SER A 259 -22.86 13.61 2.53
C SER A 259 -21.67 13.87 1.61
N GLN A 260 -21.38 12.95 0.70
CA GLN A 260 -20.33 13.08 -0.31
C GLN A 260 -20.95 13.50 -1.64
N TYR A 261 -20.30 14.44 -2.34
CA TYR A 261 -20.79 15.03 -3.57
C TYR A 261 -19.91 14.65 -4.75
N HIS A 262 -20.56 14.42 -5.87
CA HIS A 262 -19.98 14.18 -7.20
C HIS A 262 -20.07 15.40 -8.09
N LEU A 263 -19.47 15.32 -9.30
CA LEU A 263 -19.68 16.24 -10.42
C LEU A 263 -19.60 17.71 -10.01
N ARG A 264 -18.45 18.10 -9.51
CA ARG A 264 -18.17 19.49 -9.09
C ARG A 264 -19.07 19.96 -7.93
N GLY A 265 -19.44 19.03 -7.04
CA GLY A 265 -20.16 19.35 -5.82
C GLY A 265 -21.63 19.69 -5.97
N ILE A 266 -22.26 19.31 -7.09
CA ILE A 266 -23.67 19.61 -7.39
C ILE A 266 -24.57 18.48 -6.93
N GLU A 267 -24.18 17.23 -7.13
CA GLU A 267 -24.99 16.05 -6.84
C GLU A 267 -24.42 15.22 -5.71
N ILE A 268 -25.29 14.74 -4.83
CA ILE A 268 -24.88 13.84 -3.74
C ILE A 268 -24.62 12.46 -4.33
N SER A 269 -23.40 11.96 -4.16
CA SER A 269 -23.03 10.60 -4.58
C SER A 269 -23.44 9.55 -3.57
N SER A 270 -23.25 9.86 -2.29
CA SER A 270 -23.62 8.96 -1.20
C SER A 270 -23.84 9.72 0.11
N LYS A 271 -24.56 9.08 1.02
CA LYS A 271 -24.70 9.51 2.41
C LYS A 271 -24.30 8.37 3.34
N ASN A 272 -23.39 8.65 4.28
CA ASN A 272 -23.02 7.73 5.34
C ASN A 272 -23.71 8.16 6.65
N TYR A 273 -24.54 7.29 7.18
CA TYR A 273 -25.25 7.47 8.44
C TYR A 273 -24.47 6.76 9.54
N LYS A 274 -24.01 7.52 10.56
CA LYS A 274 -23.24 6.97 11.66
C LYS A 274 -23.91 7.30 12.98
N LYS A 275 -23.92 6.31 13.89
CA LYS A 275 -24.28 6.52 15.30
C LYS A 275 -23.09 6.23 16.18
N TYR A 276 -23.04 6.93 17.28
CA TYR A 276 -21.94 6.85 18.25
C TYR A 276 -22.46 6.57 19.64
N ASP A 277 -21.68 5.87 20.42
CA ASP A 277 -21.95 5.72 21.85
C ASP A 277 -21.44 6.93 22.66
N GLN A 278 -21.66 6.90 23.97
CA GLN A 278 -21.23 7.94 24.90
C GLN A 278 -19.69 8.12 24.97
N TYR A 279 -18.93 7.20 24.43
CA TYR A 279 -17.46 7.24 24.39
C TYR A 279 -16.91 7.68 23.03
N GLY A 280 -17.79 7.91 22.05
CA GLY A 280 -17.43 8.33 20.69
C GLY A 280 -17.11 7.18 19.73
N ASN A 281 -17.39 5.93 20.10
CA ASN A 281 -17.21 4.80 19.20
C ASN A 281 -18.42 4.64 18.28
N VAL A 282 -18.17 4.29 17.01
CA VAL A 282 -19.24 4.04 16.03
C VAL A 282 -20.00 2.78 16.42
N THR A 283 -21.31 2.89 16.61
CA THR A 283 -22.20 1.76 16.91
C THR A 283 -23.02 1.32 15.70
N PHE A 284 -23.15 2.19 14.70
CA PHE A 284 -23.87 1.95 13.46
C PHE A 284 -23.21 2.72 12.31
N ASP A 285 -23.05 2.09 11.15
CA ASP A 285 -22.58 2.71 9.91
C ASP A 285 -23.35 2.15 8.73
N GLN A 286 -23.94 3.04 7.91
CA GLN A 286 -24.71 2.70 6.74
C GLN A 286 -24.45 3.67 5.61
N THR A 287 -24.13 3.14 4.43
CA THR A 287 -24.03 3.94 3.20
C THR A 287 -25.33 3.86 2.41
N LYS A 288 -25.83 5.00 1.94
CA LYS A 288 -26.90 5.11 0.97
C LYS A 288 -26.42 5.87 -0.25
N TYR A 289 -26.55 5.27 -1.43
CA TYR A 289 -26.12 5.87 -2.70
C TYR A 289 -27.18 6.80 -3.30
N TYR A 290 -26.79 7.59 -4.30
CA TYR A 290 -27.65 8.58 -4.97
C TYR A 290 -28.91 7.96 -5.60
N ASP A 291 -28.83 6.74 -6.12
CA ASP A 291 -29.93 5.99 -6.70
C ASP A 291 -30.92 5.42 -5.66
N GLY A 292 -30.68 5.71 -4.38
CA GLY A 292 -31.47 5.23 -3.25
C GLY A 292 -31.12 3.82 -2.79
N SER A 293 -30.20 3.12 -3.49
CA SER A 293 -29.71 1.84 -3.06
C SER A 293 -28.96 1.98 -1.72
N ILE A 294 -29.09 0.94 -0.89
CA ILE A 294 -28.40 0.86 0.41
C ILE A 294 -27.17 -0.01 0.19
N GLY A 295 -26.02 0.52 0.59
CA GLY A 295 -24.78 -0.25 0.67
C GLY A 295 -24.78 -1.20 1.87
N SER A 296 -23.62 -1.53 2.36
CA SER A 296 -23.46 -2.34 3.55
C SER A 296 -24.00 -1.63 4.79
N ILE A 297 -24.53 -2.42 5.72
CA ILE A 297 -24.85 -1.95 7.08
C ILE A 297 -23.89 -2.65 8.03
N GLU A 298 -23.20 -1.87 8.82
CA GLU A 298 -22.33 -2.33 9.89
C GLU A 298 -22.86 -1.88 11.24
N GLU A 299 -22.94 -2.80 12.16
CA GLU A 299 -23.32 -2.53 13.54
C GLU A 299 -22.22 -3.01 14.48
N PHE A 300 -21.98 -2.25 15.55
CA PHE A 300 -20.92 -2.57 16.50
C PHE A 300 -21.48 -2.61 17.91
N GLU A 301 -21.04 -3.62 18.66
CA GLU A 301 -21.33 -3.76 20.08
C GLU A 301 -20.01 -3.75 20.86
N TYR A 302 -19.99 -2.98 21.97
CA TYR A 302 -18.79 -2.80 22.77
C TYR A 302 -19.01 -3.22 24.22
N GLN A 303 -17.94 -3.76 24.82
CA GLN A 303 -17.82 -3.85 26.27
C GLN A 303 -16.63 -2.98 26.70
N TYR A 304 -16.75 -2.36 27.84
CA TYR A 304 -15.78 -1.39 28.34
C TYR A 304 -15.20 -1.84 29.68
N ASP A 305 -13.96 -1.47 29.93
CA ASP A 305 -13.37 -1.57 31.25
C ASP A 305 -13.84 -0.41 32.17
N LYS A 306 -13.36 -0.41 33.41
CA LYS A 306 -13.71 0.61 34.42
C LYS A 306 -13.22 2.02 34.06
N GLU A 307 -12.21 2.16 33.21
CA GLU A 307 -11.67 3.43 32.71
C GLU A 307 -12.46 3.95 31.49
N GLY A 308 -13.34 3.11 30.92
CA GLY A 308 -14.13 3.43 29.75
C GLY A 308 -13.39 3.22 28.43
N ASN A 309 -12.39 2.37 28.41
CA ASN A 309 -11.78 1.86 27.19
C ASN A 309 -12.49 0.58 26.76
N TRP A 310 -12.77 0.43 25.45
CA TRP A 310 -13.38 -0.79 25.00
C TRP A 310 -12.38 -1.97 25.07
N ILE A 311 -12.88 -3.10 25.55
CA ILE A 311 -12.12 -4.33 25.70
C ILE A 311 -12.66 -5.46 24.85
N VAL A 312 -13.92 -5.39 24.42
CA VAL A 312 -14.53 -6.27 23.43
C VAL A 312 -15.26 -5.41 22.42
N LYS A 313 -15.08 -5.72 21.13
CA LYS A 313 -15.81 -5.13 20.01
C LYS A 313 -16.32 -6.25 19.11
N LYS A 314 -17.61 -6.28 18.87
CA LYS A 314 -18.26 -7.20 17.93
C LYS A 314 -18.73 -6.41 16.72
N ARG A 315 -18.35 -6.83 15.51
CA ARG A 315 -18.81 -6.25 14.25
C ARG A 315 -19.82 -7.19 13.63
N PHE A 316 -20.96 -6.64 13.31
CA PHE A 316 -22.02 -7.30 12.58
C PHE A 316 -22.17 -6.64 11.22
N TYR A 317 -22.44 -7.47 10.23
CA TYR A 317 -22.63 -7.05 8.86
C TYR A 317 -24.00 -7.53 8.36
N SER A 318 -24.70 -6.63 7.66
CA SER A 318 -25.92 -6.96 6.92
C SER A 318 -25.73 -6.55 5.47
N GLU A 319 -25.81 -7.51 4.56
CA GLU A 319 -25.78 -7.25 3.13
C GLU A 319 -27.10 -6.59 2.70
N ALA A 320 -27.02 -5.63 1.79
CA ALA A 320 -28.20 -5.00 1.20
C ALA A 320 -28.20 -5.25 -0.32
N ASN A 321 -29.21 -5.97 -0.80
CA ASN A 321 -29.41 -6.26 -2.21
C ASN A 321 -30.79 -5.73 -2.67
N ASN A 322 -30.81 -4.85 -3.67
CA ASN A 322 -32.03 -4.28 -4.25
C ASN A 322 -33.01 -3.71 -3.20
N GLY A 323 -32.48 -3.03 -2.19
CA GLY A 323 -33.29 -2.44 -1.10
C GLY A 323 -33.76 -3.41 -0.02
N ILE A 324 -33.42 -4.69 -0.13
CA ILE A 324 -33.70 -5.71 0.88
C ILE A 324 -32.46 -5.87 1.77
N ILE A 325 -32.64 -5.61 3.08
CA ILE A 325 -31.58 -5.79 4.07
C ILE A 325 -31.58 -7.25 4.50
N GLY A 326 -30.44 -7.90 4.33
CA GLY A 326 -30.20 -9.27 4.75
C GLY A 326 -30.12 -9.41 6.28
N LYS A 327 -30.01 -10.65 6.73
CA LYS A 327 -29.91 -10.96 8.17
C LYS A 327 -28.58 -10.46 8.74
N LYS A 328 -28.65 -9.79 9.89
CA LYS A 328 -27.48 -9.39 10.69
C LYS A 328 -26.61 -10.61 11.06
N LYS A 329 -25.33 -10.59 10.73
CA LYS A 329 -24.36 -11.67 10.98
C LYS A 329 -23.15 -11.10 11.72
N LEU A 330 -22.69 -11.81 12.75
CA LEU A 330 -21.44 -11.53 13.43
C LEU A 330 -20.27 -11.92 12.53
N THR A 331 -19.53 -10.92 12.04
CA THR A 331 -18.36 -11.12 11.18
C THR A 331 -17.07 -11.17 11.98
N THR A 332 -16.84 -10.17 12.82
CA THR A 332 -15.56 -10.01 13.51
C THR A 332 -15.78 -9.84 15.01
N VAL A 333 -14.91 -10.46 15.78
CA VAL A 333 -14.76 -10.20 17.22
C VAL A 333 -13.33 -9.71 17.44
N GLU A 334 -13.21 -8.56 18.07
CA GLU A 334 -11.93 -8.00 18.50
C GLU A 334 -11.93 -7.92 20.02
N ILE A 335 -10.81 -8.26 20.64
CA ILE A 335 -10.61 -8.06 22.08
C ILE A 335 -9.31 -7.32 22.35
N ARG A 336 -9.28 -6.57 23.46
CA ARG A 336 -8.10 -5.89 23.96
C ARG A 336 -7.79 -6.31 25.38
N GLU A 337 -6.54 -6.55 25.65
CA GLU A 337 -5.99 -6.60 27.00
C GLU A 337 -5.27 -5.29 27.24
N ILE A 338 -5.75 -4.53 28.22
CA ILE A 338 -5.22 -3.20 28.56
C ILE A 338 -4.58 -3.28 29.92
N GLU A 339 -3.30 -2.94 29.97
CA GLU A 339 -2.55 -2.82 31.21
C GLU A 339 -2.36 -1.33 31.52
N TYR A 340 -2.47 -0.97 32.79
CA TYR A 340 -2.35 0.40 33.27
C TYR A 340 -1.10 0.58 34.12
N TYR A 341 -0.50 1.76 34.06
CA TYR A 341 0.55 2.14 35.02
C TYR A 341 0.02 2.15 36.43
N THR A 342 0.75 1.52 37.35
CA THR A 342 0.55 1.62 38.77
C THR A 342 1.35 2.79 39.34
N LYS A 343 1.07 3.18 40.61
CA LYS A 343 1.84 4.23 41.31
C LYS A 343 3.33 3.90 41.40
N ASP A 344 3.66 2.62 41.52
CA ASP A 344 5.03 2.12 41.68
C ASP A 344 5.71 1.76 40.37
N SER A 345 5.00 1.89 39.24
CA SER A 345 5.57 1.57 37.92
C SER A 345 6.69 2.56 37.59
N GLN A 346 7.91 2.06 37.42
CA GLN A 346 9.03 2.83 36.90
C GLN A 346 9.07 2.71 35.38
N GLN A 347 9.14 3.85 34.69
CA GLN A 347 9.41 3.85 33.26
C GLN A 347 10.92 3.57 33.06
N LYS A 348 11.22 2.44 32.42
CA LYS A 348 12.59 2.21 31.91
C LYS A 348 12.70 2.95 30.59
N SER A 349 13.49 4.01 30.53
CA SER A 349 13.91 4.61 29.27
C SER A 349 14.81 3.62 28.54
N ALA A 350 14.51 3.33 27.28
CA ALA A 350 15.46 2.59 26.45
C ALA A 350 16.66 3.48 26.18
N GLU A 351 17.87 2.95 26.34
CA GLU A 351 19.09 3.67 25.99
C GLU A 351 19.08 3.96 24.48
N LEU A 352 19.30 5.25 24.14
CA LEU A 352 19.33 5.68 22.74
C LEU A 352 20.55 5.06 22.05
N PRO A 353 20.38 4.33 20.93
CA PRO A 353 21.50 3.82 20.15
C PRO A 353 22.41 4.95 19.66
N LYS A 354 23.72 4.65 19.53
CA LYS A 354 24.66 5.59 18.94
C LYS A 354 24.25 5.90 17.49
N MET A 355 24.22 7.18 17.15
CA MET A 355 23.93 7.63 15.79
C MET A 355 24.97 7.05 14.81
N PRO A 356 24.55 6.45 13.70
CA PRO A 356 25.47 5.92 12.69
C PRO A 356 26.29 7.03 12.01
N GLU A 357 27.59 6.77 11.81
CA GLU A 357 28.50 7.73 11.16
C GLU A 357 28.11 8.05 9.71
N ILE A 358 27.42 7.13 9.03
CA ILE A 358 26.89 7.34 7.68
C ILE A 358 25.95 8.56 7.59
N ILE A 359 25.29 8.97 8.67
CA ILE A 359 24.40 10.14 8.70
C ILE A 359 25.17 11.43 8.39
N ASP A 360 26.36 11.59 8.97
CA ASP A 360 27.20 12.77 8.71
C ASP A 360 27.73 12.76 7.27
N GLU A 361 28.08 11.58 6.76
CA GLU A 361 28.49 11.40 5.36
C GLU A 361 27.34 11.75 4.39
N ILE A 362 26.12 11.27 4.67
CA ILE A 362 24.92 11.59 3.89
C ILE A 362 24.72 13.12 3.86
N ARG A 363 24.71 13.77 5.02
CA ARG A 363 24.51 15.24 5.09
C ARG A 363 25.55 16.02 4.30
N LYS A 364 26.81 15.59 4.34
CA LYS A 364 27.91 16.22 3.60
C LYS A 364 27.70 16.10 2.08
N ASN A 365 27.16 14.98 1.63
CA ASN A 365 26.98 14.69 0.21
C ASN A 365 25.63 15.12 -0.36
N LEU A 366 24.64 15.44 0.50
CA LEU A 366 23.28 15.82 0.08
C LEU A 366 23.21 16.91 -1.01
N PRO A 367 23.95 18.03 -0.92
CA PRO A 367 23.86 19.06 -1.96
C PRO A 367 24.32 18.56 -3.33
N LYS A 368 25.30 17.64 -3.35
CA LYS A 368 25.77 17.03 -4.59
C LYS A 368 24.75 16.04 -5.13
N ILE A 369 24.21 15.17 -4.27
CA ILE A 369 23.17 14.18 -4.60
C ILE A 369 21.94 14.89 -5.15
N ALA A 370 21.43 15.93 -4.48
CA ALA A 370 20.27 16.70 -4.93
C ALA A 370 20.49 17.30 -6.32
N LYS A 371 21.64 17.95 -6.54
CA LYS A 371 21.97 18.53 -7.84
C LYS A 371 22.10 17.49 -8.95
N GLU A 372 22.71 16.34 -8.67
CA GLU A 372 22.84 15.24 -9.63
C GLU A 372 21.47 14.65 -9.96
N ASN A 373 20.58 14.51 -8.97
CA ASN A 373 19.22 14.01 -9.15
C ASN A 373 18.37 14.98 -9.99
N ASP A 374 18.40 16.28 -9.67
CA ASP A 374 17.69 17.30 -10.45
C ASP A 374 18.16 17.33 -11.91
N SER A 375 19.48 17.22 -12.12
CA SER A 375 20.06 17.15 -13.47
C SER A 375 19.57 15.90 -14.21
N TYR A 376 19.62 14.73 -13.55
CA TYR A 376 19.16 13.46 -14.11
C TYR A 376 17.68 13.48 -14.48
N LEU A 377 16.80 13.99 -13.60
CA LEU A 377 15.37 14.09 -13.85
C LEU A 377 15.03 15.00 -15.02
N ASN A 378 15.69 16.16 -15.07
CA ASN A 378 15.50 17.12 -16.18
C ASN A 378 15.99 16.52 -17.50
N GLU A 379 17.13 15.80 -17.50
CA GLU A 379 17.63 15.09 -18.66
C GLU A 379 16.70 13.95 -19.08
N LYS A 380 16.20 13.14 -18.13
CA LYS A 380 15.23 12.06 -18.39
C LYS A 380 13.96 12.61 -19.03
N LYS A 381 13.36 13.65 -18.42
CA LYS A 381 12.16 14.29 -18.95
C LYS A 381 12.38 14.81 -20.37
N ARG A 382 13.49 15.52 -20.60
CA ARG A 382 13.84 16.01 -21.94
C ARG A 382 14.06 14.87 -22.93
N ALA A 383 14.71 13.78 -22.51
CA ALA A 383 14.94 12.60 -23.36
C ALA A 383 13.62 11.97 -23.79
N ILE A 384 12.64 11.88 -22.88
CA ILE A 384 11.29 11.37 -23.18
C ILE A 384 10.57 12.31 -24.16
N GLU A 385 10.53 13.63 -23.87
CA GLU A 385 9.88 14.62 -24.72
C GLU A 385 10.45 14.69 -26.13
N THR A 386 11.73 14.35 -26.32
CA THR A 386 12.43 14.40 -27.60
C THR A 386 12.68 13.02 -28.23
N ASN A 387 12.16 11.95 -27.65
CA ASN A 387 12.44 10.55 -28.05
C ASN A 387 13.95 10.27 -28.22
N SER A 388 14.78 10.81 -27.32
CA SER A 388 16.23 10.68 -27.37
C SER A 388 16.77 9.74 -26.29
N TYR A 389 16.13 8.62 -26.07
CA TYR A 389 16.57 7.52 -25.21
C TYR A 389 16.73 6.23 -26.02
N ASP A 390 17.47 5.27 -25.48
CA ASP A 390 17.67 3.98 -26.15
C ASP A 390 16.33 3.22 -26.22
N GLU A 391 15.89 2.83 -27.41
CA GLU A 391 14.67 2.03 -27.62
C GLU A 391 14.93 0.52 -27.46
N GLU A 392 16.19 0.11 -27.34
CA GLU A 392 16.61 -1.28 -27.16
C GLU A 392 17.86 -1.39 -26.28
N ILE A 393 18.09 -2.58 -25.74
CA ILE A 393 19.31 -2.89 -24.99
C ILE A 393 20.46 -3.09 -25.99
N THR A 394 21.40 -2.16 -26.02
CA THR A 394 22.51 -2.14 -27.02
C THR A 394 23.78 -2.83 -26.51
N LEU A 395 23.99 -2.94 -25.18
CA LEU A 395 25.14 -3.62 -24.61
C LEU A 395 25.15 -5.11 -25.00
N LYS A 396 26.26 -5.60 -25.48
CA LYS A 396 26.36 -6.99 -26.01
C LYS A 396 26.81 -8.00 -24.97
N GLU A 397 27.71 -7.60 -24.04
CA GLU A 397 28.21 -8.48 -22.99
C GLU A 397 28.59 -7.70 -21.71
N SER A 398 28.43 -8.33 -20.55
CA SER A 398 28.82 -7.77 -19.25
C SER A 398 29.02 -8.88 -18.21
N ASP A 399 29.75 -8.55 -17.14
CA ASP A 399 29.90 -9.43 -15.98
C ASP A 399 28.64 -9.46 -15.08
N ASP A 400 27.81 -8.43 -15.15
CA ASP A 400 26.54 -8.30 -14.39
C ASP A 400 25.39 -7.92 -15.33
N ILE A 401 24.24 -8.60 -15.18
CA ILE A 401 23.02 -8.33 -15.95
C ILE A 401 22.49 -6.91 -15.70
N LYS A 402 22.68 -6.37 -14.52
CA LYS A 402 22.26 -4.99 -14.19
C LYS A 402 22.90 -3.94 -15.08
N ASN A 403 24.11 -4.20 -15.59
CA ASN A 403 24.81 -3.29 -16.48
C ASN A 403 24.17 -3.18 -17.88
N PHE A 404 23.27 -4.11 -18.24
CA PHE A 404 22.53 -4.05 -19.50
C PHE A 404 21.38 -3.03 -19.46
N THR A 405 21.02 -2.48 -18.29
CA THR A 405 19.94 -1.52 -18.16
C THR A 405 20.28 -0.23 -18.92
N PRO A 406 19.54 0.11 -19.99
CA PRO A 406 19.78 1.36 -20.71
C PRO A 406 19.54 2.58 -19.82
N LYS A 407 20.13 3.71 -20.20
CA LYS A 407 19.93 4.97 -19.48
C LYS A 407 18.42 5.32 -19.46
N TYR A 408 17.91 5.65 -18.27
CA TYR A 408 16.52 5.97 -17.95
C TYR A 408 15.54 4.79 -17.89
N TRP A 409 15.94 3.57 -18.28
CA TRP A 409 15.12 2.38 -18.06
C TRP A 409 15.17 1.90 -16.61
N GLU A 410 14.17 1.13 -16.20
CA GLU A 410 14.12 0.50 -14.87
C GLU A 410 14.20 -1.02 -15.01
N LEU A 411 15.15 -1.65 -14.31
CA LEU A 411 15.19 -3.09 -14.17
C LEU A 411 14.17 -3.53 -13.13
N LYS A 412 13.16 -4.28 -13.53
CA LYS A 412 12.08 -4.75 -12.63
C LYS A 412 12.48 -6.03 -11.89
N GLU A 413 12.92 -7.05 -12.59
CA GLU A 413 13.27 -8.35 -11.99
C GLU A 413 14.22 -9.14 -12.87
N ILE A 414 15.03 -10.02 -12.24
CA ILE A 414 15.90 -10.99 -12.90
C ILE A 414 15.62 -12.39 -12.35
N ALA A 415 15.37 -13.34 -13.24
CA ALA A 415 15.29 -14.77 -12.93
C ALA A 415 16.53 -15.50 -13.47
N TYR A 416 17.15 -16.31 -12.65
CA TYR A 416 18.29 -17.16 -13.02
C TYR A 416 17.86 -18.62 -13.08
N GLY A 417 18.42 -19.41 -14.00
CA GLY A 417 18.17 -20.84 -14.09
C GLY A 417 18.69 -21.43 -15.39
N ASN A 418 18.46 -22.71 -15.62
CA ASN A 418 18.86 -23.42 -16.83
C ASN A 418 17.67 -23.48 -17.80
N LEU A 419 17.86 -23.00 -19.03
CA LEU A 419 16.85 -22.92 -20.09
C LEU A 419 17.09 -23.93 -21.20
N ASP A 420 18.27 -24.52 -21.29
CA ASP A 420 18.62 -25.57 -22.24
C ASP A 420 19.31 -26.78 -21.57
N GLU A 421 20.10 -27.56 -22.28
CA GLU A 421 20.71 -28.77 -21.74
C GLU A 421 22.21 -28.64 -21.48
N ASP A 422 22.78 -27.46 -21.74
CA ASP A 422 24.18 -27.23 -21.48
C ASP A 422 24.47 -26.83 -20.01
N GLU A 423 25.73 -26.70 -19.63
CA GLU A 423 26.18 -26.40 -18.28
C GLU A 423 26.27 -24.88 -18.01
N ASN A 424 25.92 -24.03 -18.97
CA ASN A 424 25.98 -22.59 -18.78
C ASN A 424 24.75 -22.08 -18.03
N ASP A 425 24.93 -21.02 -17.28
CA ASP A 425 23.83 -20.33 -16.64
C ASP A 425 23.06 -19.47 -17.66
N GLU A 426 21.75 -19.46 -17.58
CA GLU A 426 20.89 -18.53 -18.28
C GLU A 426 20.15 -17.62 -17.29
N ALA A 427 19.66 -16.51 -17.82
CA ALA A 427 18.81 -15.60 -17.08
C ALA A 427 17.79 -14.95 -18.01
N ALA A 428 16.69 -14.50 -17.39
CA ALA A 428 15.69 -13.67 -18.02
C ALA A 428 15.43 -12.45 -17.14
N ALA A 429 15.41 -11.26 -17.72
CA ALA A 429 15.17 -10.03 -16.99
C ALA A 429 14.06 -9.20 -17.64
N VAL A 430 13.27 -8.52 -16.83
CA VAL A 430 12.22 -7.61 -17.27
C VAL A 430 12.64 -6.18 -16.96
N TYR A 431 12.51 -5.32 -17.94
CA TYR A 431 12.79 -3.91 -17.88
C TYR A 431 11.55 -3.11 -18.22
N GLU A 432 11.43 -1.92 -17.67
CA GLU A 432 10.42 -0.93 -18.01
C GLU A 432 11.09 0.26 -18.71
N MET A 433 10.58 0.63 -19.88
CA MET A 433 11.07 1.77 -20.64
C MET A 433 10.73 3.10 -19.96
N PRO A 434 11.46 4.18 -20.24
CA PRO A 434 11.17 5.47 -19.64
C PRO A 434 9.80 6.00 -20.09
N SER A 435 9.01 6.50 -19.15
CA SER A 435 7.74 7.20 -19.41
C SER A 435 7.63 8.45 -18.55
N VAL A 436 6.76 9.37 -18.94
CA VAL A 436 6.39 10.52 -18.11
C VAL A 436 5.50 10.03 -16.96
N ASP A 437 5.52 10.72 -15.84
CA ASP A 437 4.72 10.35 -14.65
C ASP A 437 3.29 9.93 -14.98
N ARG A 438 2.95 8.68 -14.59
CA ARG A 438 1.64 8.04 -14.80
C ARG A 438 1.25 7.77 -16.26
N GLU A 439 2.15 7.93 -17.20
CA GLU A 439 1.93 7.44 -18.56
C GLU A 439 2.28 5.95 -18.65
N ASP A 440 1.70 5.30 -19.64
CA ASP A 440 1.91 3.89 -19.88
C ASP A 440 3.33 3.65 -20.43
N ALA A 441 4.07 2.74 -19.80
CA ALA A 441 5.43 2.38 -20.20
C ALA A 441 5.44 0.97 -20.80
N GLU A 442 6.14 0.81 -21.90
CA GLU A 442 6.42 -0.49 -22.48
C GLU A 442 7.36 -1.28 -21.56
N GLN A 443 7.14 -2.60 -21.45
CA GLN A 443 7.99 -3.51 -20.71
C GLN A 443 8.70 -4.46 -21.68
N VAL A 444 9.98 -4.72 -21.41
CA VAL A 444 10.84 -5.50 -22.30
C VAL A 444 11.44 -6.69 -21.55
N LEU A 445 11.22 -7.89 -22.09
CA LEU A 445 11.90 -9.11 -21.68
C LEU A 445 13.24 -9.22 -22.40
N ALA A 446 14.32 -9.42 -21.66
CA ALA A 446 15.62 -9.78 -22.22
C ALA A 446 16.09 -11.14 -21.68
N ILE A 447 16.61 -11.98 -22.58
CA ILE A 447 17.10 -13.33 -22.27
C ILE A 447 18.60 -13.35 -22.46
N TYR A 448 19.29 -13.90 -21.48
CA TYR A 448 20.74 -13.92 -21.39
C TYR A 448 21.27 -15.34 -21.27
N LYS A 449 22.47 -15.54 -21.81
CA LYS A 449 23.27 -16.73 -21.61
C LYS A 449 24.67 -16.36 -21.16
N LYS A 450 25.20 -17.07 -20.18
CA LYS A 450 26.56 -16.84 -19.67
C LYS A 450 27.56 -17.63 -20.51
N GLN A 451 28.51 -16.95 -21.11
CA GLN A 451 29.55 -17.54 -21.98
C GLN A 451 30.91 -16.94 -21.61
N ASN A 452 31.91 -17.80 -21.36
CA ASN A 452 33.25 -17.37 -20.93
C ASN A 452 33.23 -16.40 -19.70
N GLY A 453 32.35 -16.68 -18.75
CA GLY A 453 32.19 -15.88 -17.54
C GLY A 453 31.36 -14.59 -17.69
N LYS A 454 30.98 -14.22 -18.93
CA LYS A 454 30.20 -13.00 -19.21
C LYS A 454 28.79 -13.31 -19.65
N TRP A 455 27.84 -12.49 -19.26
CA TRP A 455 26.48 -12.51 -19.74
C TRP A 455 26.41 -11.89 -21.14
N LYS A 456 25.68 -12.54 -22.03
CA LYS A 456 25.39 -12.07 -23.40
C LYS A 456 23.90 -12.09 -23.62
N ILE A 457 23.37 -11.03 -24.22
CA ILE A 457 21.97 -10.98 -24.60
C ILE A 457 21.75 -11.88 -25.81
N THR A 458 20.75 -12.74 -25.75
CA THR A 458 20.37 -13.67 -26.84
C THR A 458 19.04 -13.28 -27.48
N ARG A 459 18.17 -12.58 -26.73
CA ARG A 459 16.86 -12.10 -27.19
C ARG A 459 16.42 -10.91 -26.38
N GLN A 460 15.68 -9.98 -27.01
CA GLN A 460 14.85 -8.99 -26.34
C GLN A 460 13.53 -8.85 -27.11
N THR A 461 12.44 -8.66 -26.38
CA THR A 461 11.07 -8.57 -26.93
C THR A 461 10.12 -7.99 -25.87
N SER A 462 9.13 -7.22 -26.31
CA SER A 462 8.04 -6.73 -25.45
C SER A 462 6.77 -7.59 -25.54
N ALA A 463 6.62 -8.39 -26.57
CA ALA A 463 5.39 -9.13 -26.86
C ALA A 463 4.82 -9.95 -25.68
N PRO A 464 5.61 -10.68 -24.86
CA PRO A 464 5.09 -11.48 -23.76
C PRO A 464 4.74 -10.67 -22.50
N LEU A 465 4.85 -9.35 -22.56
CA LEU A 465 4.61 -8.46 -21.42
C LEU A 465 3.47 -7.47 -21.72
N LEU A 466 2.69 -7.19 -20.70
CA LEU A 466 1.72 -6.10 -20.73
C LEU A 466 2.42 -4.79 -20.32
N SER A 467 1.93 -3.66 -20.83
CA SER A 467 2.46 -2.35 -20.45
C SER A 467 2.12 -1.96 -19.00
N SER A 468 2.84 -0.99 -18.45
CA SER A 468 2.83 -0.66 -17.03
C SER A 468 1.49 -0.17 -16.46
N GLN A 469 0.56 0.30 -17.29
CA GLN A 469 -0.77 0.74 -16.87
C GLN A 469 -1.90 -0.26 -17.22
N SER A 470 -1.56 -1.38 -17.86
CA SER A 470 -2.54 -2.39 -18.28
C SER A 470 -3.21 -3.14 -17.12
N GLY A 471 -2.71 -3.03 -15.89
CA GLY A 471 -3.29 -3.67 -14.70
C GLY A 471 -4.55 -2.98 -14.15
N GLY A 472 -5.02 -1.90 -14.76
CA GLY A 472 -6.17 -1.14 -14.31
C GLY A 472 -5.94 -0.48 -12.94
N MET A 473 -6.85 -0.66 -11.97
CA MET A 473 -6.68 -0.09 -10.63
C MET A 473 -5.47 -0.67 -9.85
N MET A 474 -4.94 -1.81 -10.29
CA MET A 474 -3.75 -2.42 -9.68
C MET A 474 -2.43 -1.83 -10.22
N GLY A 475 -2.49 -0.95 -11.23
CA GLY A 475 -1.31 -0.32 -11.86
C GLY A 475 -0.54 -1.28 -12.74
N ASN A 476 0.77 -1.43 -12.50
CA ASN A 476 1.62 -2.32 -13.30
C ASN A 476 1.21 -3.79 -13.13
N PRO A 477 0.82 -4.47 -14.21
CA PRO A 477 0.36 -5.85 -14.14
C PRO A 477 1.50 -6.87 -13.99
N PHE A 478 2.75 -6.51 -14.25
CA PHE A 478 3.87 -7.44 -14.10
C PHE A 478 4.00 -7.88 -12.64
N ASN A 479 3.81 -9.18 -12.41
CA ASN A 479 3.77 -9.77 -11.07
C ASN A 479 4.96 -10.70 -10.79
N GLY A 480 5.79 -10.97 -11.78
CA GLY A 480 7.02 -11.71 -11.59
C GLY A 480 7.46 -12.51 -12.80
N ILE A 481 8.75 -12.89 -12.80
CA ILE A 481 9.37 -13.79 -13.76
C ILE A 481 10.13 -14.89 -13.02
N SER A 482 10.08 -16.10 -13.55
CA SER A 482 10.87 -17.22 -13.01
C SER A 482 11.33 -18.16 -14.12
N ILE A 483 12.40 -18.91 -13.86
CA ILE A 483 12.86 -20.01 -14.73
C ILE A 483 12.57 -21.33 -14.04
N SER A 484 11.78 -22.18 -14.67
CA SER A 484 11.39 -23.47 -14.14
C SER A 484 11.20 -24.51 -15.24
N LYS A 485 11.76 -25.70 -15.07
CA LYS A 485 11.65 -26.81 -16.03
C LYS A 485 12.05 -26.39 -17.45
N LYS A 486 13.18 -25.70 -17.59
CA LYS A 486 13.72 -25.17 -18.86
C LYS A 486 12.75 -24.23 -19.58
N SER A 487 11.98 -23.47 -18.84
CA SER A 487 11.00 -22.55 -19.39
C SER A 487 11.02 -21.23 -18.61
N ILE A 488 10.85 -20.14 -19.30
CA ILE A 488 10.56 -18.83 -18.69
C ILE A 488 9.08 -18.82 -18.35
N VAL A 489 8.76 -18.44 -17.12
CA VAL A 489 7.40 -18.26 -16.62
C VAL A 489 7.21 -16.81 -16.28
N ILE A 490 6.19 -16.18 -16.85
CA ILE A 490 5.84 -14.78 -16.61
C ILE A 490 4.44 -14.71 -16.02
N ASP A 491 4.31 -14.02 -14.91
CA ASP A 491 3.07 -13.82 -14.21
C ASP A 491 2.61 -12.36 -14.32
N HIS A 492 1.32 -12.17 -14.67
CA HIS A 492 0.66 -10.87 -14.69
C HIS A 492 -0.58 -10.92 -13.82
N PHE A 493 -0.87 -9.82 -13.13
CA PHE A 493 -2.04 -9.67 -12.28
C PHE A 493 -2.63 -8.26 -12.40
N GLY A 494 -3.97 -8.17 -12.47
CA GLY A 494 -4.62 -6.88 -12.59
C GLY A 494 -6.11 -6.89 -12.27
N GLY A 495 -6.77 -5.80 -12.66
CA GLY A 495 -8.21 -5.62 -12.52
C GLY A 495 -8.59 -4.62 -11.42
N SER A 496 -9.88 -4.59 -11.10
CA SER A 496 -10.46 -3.79 -10.02
C SER A 496 -11.28 -4.68 -9.07
N ARG A 497 -12.61 -4.64 -9.10
CA ARG A 497 -13.47 -5.64 -8.45
C ARG A 497 -13.24 -7.01 -9.08
N ASP A 498 -13.30 -7.07 -10.39
CA ASP A 498 -12.98 -8.28 -11.16
C ASP A 498 -11.46 -8.34 -11.35
N LYS A 499 -10.85 -9.33 -10.76
CA LYS A 499 -9.41 -9.62 -10.82
C LYS A 499 -9.14 -10.57 -11.96
N TRP A 500 -7.94 -10.47 -12.51
CA TRP A 500 -7.44 -11.42 -13.48
C TRP A 500 -5.93 -11.67 -13.24
N GLU A 501 -5.52 -12.86 -13.60
CA GLU A 501 -4.15 -13.34 -13.51
C GLU A 501 -3.83 -14.14 -14.74
N TYR A 502 -2.68 -13.89 -15.36
CA TYR A 502 -2.12 -14.68 -16.45
C TYR A 502 -0.78 -15.24 -16.03
N THR A 503 -0.56 -16.54 -16.27
CA THR A 503 0.74 -17.19 -16.18
C THR A 503 1.07 -17.82 -17.52
N HIS A 504 2.10 -17.32 -18.18
CA HIS A 504 2.56 -17.84 -19.46
C HIS A 504 3.90 -18.53 -19.35
N ARG A 505 4.07 -19.66 -20.07
CA ARG A 505 5.29 -20.46 -20.09
C ARG A 505 5.88 -20.48 -21.47
N TYR A 506 7.13 -20.04 -21.60
CA TYR A 506 7.86 -20.00 -22.85
C TYR A 506 9.07 -20.93 -22.81
N ARG A 507 9.29 -21.69 -23.87
CA ARG A 507 10.42 -22.61 -24.00
C ARG A 507 11.12 -22.42 -25.29
N PHE A 508 12.46 -22.52 -25.24
CA PHE A 508 13.29 -22.57 -26.44
C PHE A 508 13.22 -23.98 -27.05
N GLN A 509 12.78 -24.07 -28.30
CA GLN A 509 12.69 -25.32 -29.04
C GLN A 509 12.71 -25.02 -30.55
N ASN A 510 13.24 -25.95 -31.38
CA ASN A 510 13.31 -25.78 -32.83
C ASN A 510 13.95 -24.45 -33.27
N GLY A 511 14.92 -23.95 -32.49
CA GLY A 511 15.68 -22.73 -32.83
C GLY A 511 14.98 -21.42 -32.49
N ASP A 512 13.83 -21.44 -31.79
CA ASP A 512 13.11 -20.22 -31.40
C ASP A 512 12.35 -20.42 -30.05
N TRP A 513 11.77 -19.34 -29.53
CA TRP A 513 10.95 -19.32 -28.30
C TRP A 513 9.47 -19.49 -28.64
N TYR A 514 8.80 -20.41 -27.93
CA TYR A 514 7.38 -20.71 -28.14
C TYR A 514 6.61 -20.69 -26.82
N LEU A 515 5.37 -20.19 -26.87
CA LEU A 515 4.42 -20.37 -25.80
C LEU A 515 4.00 -21.83 -25.73
N ILE A 516 4.29 -22.50 -24.63
CA ILE A 516 4.00 -23.92 -24.40
C ILE A 516 2.91 -24.20 -23.38
N GLY A 517 2.50 -23.18 -22.64
CA GLY A 517 1.43 -23.27 -21.64
C GLY A 517 0.92 -21.91 -21.22
N ALA A 518 -0.37 -21.85 -20.96
CA ALA A 518 -1.06 -20.66 -20.46
C ALA A 518 -2.05 -21.05 -19.36
N SER A 519 -1.97 -20.38 -18.22
CA SER A 519 -2.95 -20.50 -17.15
C SER A 519 -3.58 -19.14 -16.92
N VAL A 520 -4.91 -19.12 -16.73
CA VAL A 520 -5.67 -17.90 -16.49
C VAL A 520 -6.59 -18.10 -15.29
N SER A 521 -6.62 -17.13 -14.40
CA SER A 521 -7.60 -17.04 -13.34
C SER A 521 -8.29 -15.69 -13.41
N PHE A 522 -9.61 -15.67 -13.39
CA PHE A 522 -10.36 -14.39 -13.32
C PHE A 522 -11.66 -14.55 -12.55
N GLY A 523 -12.11 -13.45 -11.96
CA GLY A 523 -13.34 -13.42 -11.17
C GLY A 523 -13.35 -12.34 -10.11
N ALA A 524 -14.34 -12.37 -9.26
CA ALA A 524 -14.50 -11.42 -8.17
C ALA A 524 -14.75 -12.16 -6.85
N PRO A 525 -14.24 -11.65 -5.73
CA PRO A 525 -14.62 -12.13 -4.40
C PRO A 525 -16.14 -12.09 -4.22
N CYS A 526 -16.68 -13.08 -3.52
CA CYS A 526 -18.11 -13.19 -3.25
C CYS A 526 -19.02 -13.36 -4.50
N ASP A 527 -18.46 -13.75 -5.63
CA ASP A 527 -19.16 -13.98 -6.87
C ASP A 527 -18.70 -15.31 -7.46
N HIS A 528 -17.79 -15.26 -8.40
CA HIS A 528 -17.26 -16.46 -9.03
C HIS A 528 -15.80 -16.33 -9.38
N TRP A 529 -15.15 -17.47 -9.52
CA TRP A 529 -13.81 -17.61 -10.05
C TRP A 529 -13.79 -18.60 -11.19
N VAL A 530 -13.10 -18.25 -12.25
CA VAL A 530 -12.77 -19.15 -13.36
C VAL A 530 -11.29 -19.45 -13.30
N LYS A 531 -10.95 -20.72 -13.45
CA LYS A 531 -9.58 -21.18 -13.67
C LYS A 531 -9.54 -21.90 -15.00
N PHE A 532 -8.59 -21.51 -15.82
CA PHE A 532 -8.27 -22.10 -17.10
C PHE A 532 -6.80 -22.48 -17.12
N ASP A 533 -6.49 -23.66 -17.61
CA ASP A 533 -5.13 -24.11 -17.81
C ASP A 533 -5.03 -24.81 -19.16
N TYR A 534 -4.05 -24.46 -19.96
CA TYR A 534 -3.83 -24.98 -21.29
C TYR A 534 -2.37 -25.38 -21.50
N ASN A 535 -2.13 -26.67 -21.55
CA ASN A 535 -0.85 -27.21 -21.99
C ASN A 535 -0.84 -27.25 -23.53
N ILE A 536 -0.29 -26.25 -24.14
CA ILE A 536 -0.26 -26.10 -25.61
C ILE A 536 0.57 -27.19 -26.27
N SER A 537 1.60 -27.71 -25.59
CA SER A 537 2.45 -28.80 -26.11
C SER A 537 1.69 -30.10 -26.29
N THR A 538 0.77 -30.44 -25.36
CA THR A 538 -0.05 -31.67 -25.43
C THR A 538 -1.42 -31.44 -26.03
N GLY A 539 -1.91 -30.20 -26.02
CA GLY A 539 -3.26 -29.84 -26.41
C GLY A 539 -4.27 -29.90 -25.24
N ASP A 540 -3.87 -30.34 -24.06
CA ASP A 540 -4.78 -30.53 -22.93
C ASP A 540 -5.18 -29.19 -22.33
N ALA A 541 -6.48 -28.94 -22.27
CA ALA A 541 -7.07 -27.75 -21.67
C ALA A 541 -8.08 -28.13 -20.60
N THR A 542 -8.07 -27.41 -19.49
CA THR A 542 -9.05 -27.53 -18.41
C THR A 542 -9.73 -26.21 -18.11
N TYR A 543 -10.99 -26.26 -17.78
CA TYR A 543 -11.81 -25.13 -17.36
C TYR A 543 -12.53 -25.51 -16.07
N GLN A 544 -12.53 -24.61 -15.10
CA GLN A 544 -13.29 -24.75 -13.88
C GLN A 544 -13.90 -23.42 -13.47
N LYS A 545 -15.21 -23.39 -13.26
CA LYS A 545 -15.92 -22.26 -12.66
C LYS A 545 -16.36 -22.63 -11.25
N THR A 546 -15.99 -21.79 -10.31
CA THR A 546 -16.34 -21.89 -8.89
C THR A 546 -17.17 -20.68 -8.49
N VAL A 547 -18.25 -20.88 -7.75
CA VAL A 547 -19.01 -19.80 -7.11
C VAL A 547 -18.58 -19.74 -5.65
N GLU A 548 -18.34 -18.55 -5.15
CA GLU A 548 -17.95 -18.28 -3.77
C GLU A 548 -19.15 -17.75 -2.99
N ASN A 549 -19.50 -18.42 -1.90
CA ASN A 549 -20.50 -17.92 -0.96
C ASN A 549 -19.82 -16.91 -0.02
N CYS A 550 -20.24 -15.66 -0.10
CA CYS A 550 -19.70 -14.57 0.72
C CYS A 550 -19.92 -14.77 2.23
N GLU A 551 -20.92 -15.57 2.61
CA GLU A 551 -21.33 -15.72 4.00
C GLU A 551 -20.40 -16.62 4.82
N ASN A 552 -19.88 -17.67 4.19
CA ASN A 552 -19.07 -18.68 4.85
C ASN A 552 -17.73 -18.94 4.15
N GLY A 553 -17.44 -18.20 3.06
CA GLY A 553 -16.23 -18.40 2.25
C GLY A 553 -16.19 -19.74 1.49
N GLU A 554 -17.31 -20.49 1.48
CA GLU A 554 -17.38 -21.80 0.84
C GLU A 554 -17.35 -21.64 -0.68
N LYS A 555 -16.45 -22.39 -1.33
CA LYS A 555 -16.28 -22.41 -2.78
C LYS A 555 -16.88 -23.68 -3.36
N LYS A 556 -17.85 -23.54 -4.28
CA LYS A 556 -18.50 -24.66 -4.97
C LYS A 556 -18.18 -24.63 -6.45
N VAL A 557 -17.63 -25.73 -6.96
CA VAL A 557 -17.46 -25.91 -8.42
C VAL A 557 -18.84 -26.08 -9.05
N VAL A 558 -19.20 -25.18 -9.97
CA VAL A 558 -20.49 -25.21 -10.67
C VAL A 558 -20.35 -25.64 -12.12
N GLN A 559 -19.16 -25.55 -12.69
CA GLN A 559 -18.89 -26.04 -14.05
C GLN A 559 -17.43 -26.48 -14.14
N SER A 560 -17.19 -27.60 -14.81
CA SER A 560 -15.85 -28.09 -15.12
C SER A 560 -15.84 -28.78 -16.49
N GLN A 561 -14.82 -28.52 -17.29
CA GLN A 561 -14.64 -29.14 -18.59
C GLN A 561 -13.17 -29.48 -18.83
N LYS A 562 -12.95 -30.52 -19.61
CA LYS A 562 -11.64 -30.86 -20.17
C LYS A 562 -11.79 -31.03 -21.67
N LEU A 563 -10.82 -30.56 -22.41
CA LEU A 563 -10.79 -30.69 -23.87
C LEU A 563 -9.34 -30.89 -24.30
N ASN A 564 -9.12 -31.74 -25.28
CA ASN A 564 -7.85 -31.80 -25.98
C ASN A 564 -8.01 -31.06 -27.31
N LYS A 565 -7.30 -29.95 -27.48
CA LYS A 565 -7.25 -29.16 -28.73
C LYS A 565 -5.79 -28.83 -29.00
N LYS A 566 -5.19 -29.57 -29.87
CA LYS A 566 -3.79 -29.37 -30.26
C LYS A 566 -3.70 -28.25 -31.28
N ILE A 567 -2.79 -27.31 -31.05
CA ILE A 567 -2.43 -26.24 -31.99
C ILE A 567 -0.92 -26.24 -32.21
N THR A 568 -0.45 -25.57 -33.24
CA THR A 568 0.96 -25.24 -33.35
C THR A 568 1.29 -24.18 -32.29
N PRO A 569 2.25 -24.43 -31.38
CA PRO A 569 2.65 -23.45 -30.41
C PRO A 569 3.04 -22.13 -31.07
N PRO A 570 2.45 -21.00 -30.68
CA PRO A 570 2.81 -19.72 -31.28
C PRO A 570 4.19 -19.27 -30.78
N LYS A 571 4.90 -18.51 -31.61
CA LYS A 571 6.17 -17.90 -31.21
C LYS A 571 5.95 -16.85 -30.14
N MET A 572 6.93 -16.68 -29.26
CA MET A 572 6.89 -15.71 -28.15
C MET A 572 6.55 -14.30 -28.63
N ASP A 573 7.15 -13.85 -29.73
CA ASP A 573 6.96 -12.50 -30.27
C ASP A 573 5.58 -12.28 -30.95
N ALA A 574 4.78 -13.33 -31.07
CA ALA A 574 3.44 -13.27 -31.65
C ALA A 574 2.33 -13.42 -30.56
N VAL A 575 2.68 -13.32 -29.29
CA VAL A 575 1.74 -13.55 -28.19
C VAL A 575 1.81 -12.40 -27.22
N THR A 576 0.70 -11.68 -27.08
CA THR A 576 0.45 -10.73 -25.99
C THR A 576 -0.53 -11.39 -25.02
N PRO A 577 -0.29 -11.32 -23.69
CA PRO A 577 -1.21 -11.89 -22.70
C PRO A 577 -2.62 -11.32 -22.86
N GLY A 578 -3.63 -12.21 -22.97
CA GLY A 578 -5.02 -11.82 -23.14
C GLY A 578 -5.49 -11.66 -24.60
N ASP A 579 -4.65 -11.78 -25.61
CA ASP A 579 -5.03 -11.62 -27.03
C ASP A 579 -5.48 -12.94 -27.69
N SER A 580 -5.00 -14.06 -27.17
CA SER A 580 -5.38 -15.39 -27.67
C SER A 580 -6.68 -15.87 -27.05
N THR A 581 -7.49 -16.65 -27.80
CA THR A 581 -8.77 -17.16 -27.32
C THR A 581 -8.87 -18.67 -27.33
N PHE A 582 -9.55 -19.23 -26.34
CA PHE A 582 -9.90 -20.64 -26.27
C PHE A 582 -11.40 -20.81 -26.02
N LYS A 583 -12.04 -21.70 -26.82
CA LYS A 583 -13.47 -22.00 -26.72
C LYS A 583 -13.71 -23.44 -26.30
N PHE A 584 -14.44 -23.62 -25.21
CA PHE A 584 -15.02 -24.90 -24.82
C PHE A 584 -16.45 -25.04 -25.35
N PRO A 585 -16.89 -26.23 -25.75
CA PRO A 585 -18.22 -26.45 -26.37
C PRO A 585 -19.39 -25.98 -25.50
N ASN A 586 -19.29 -26.19 -24.18
CA ASN A 586 -20.38 -25.88 -23.23
C ASN A 586 -20.07 -24.67 -22.33
N VAL A 587 -19.15 -23.82 -22.71
CA VAL A 587 -18.88 -22.54 -22.04
C VAL A 587 -19.38 -21.41 -22.92
N LYS A 588 -20.21 -20.52 -22.36
CA LYS A 588 -20.87 -19.46 -23.14
C LYS A 588 -19.85 -18.50 -23.76
N ASN A 589 -18.85 -18.08 -23.01
CA ASN A 589 -17.86 -17.11 -23.45
C ASN A 589 -16.54 -17.79 -23.85
N GLU A 590 -15.78 -17.16 -24.72
CA GLU A 590 -14.37 -17.52 -24.97
C GLU A 590 -13.52 -17.13 -23.76
N ILE A 591 -12.41 -17.82 -23.58
CA ILE A 591 -11.42 -17.51 -22.55
C ILE A 591 -10.25 -16.86 -23.26
N TYR A 592 -9.91 -15.68 -22.81
CA TYR A 592 -8.74 -14.94 -23.27
C TYR A 592 -7.52 -15.37 -22.45
N TYR A 593 -6.41 -15.69 -23.13
CA TYR A 593 -5.17 -16.11 -22.47
C TYR A 593 -3.92 -15.53 -23.11
#